data_cb502df8cd28b01e12f6e291d928b338
#
_entry.id   cb502df8cd28b01e12f6e291d928b338
#
_cell.length_a   1.000
_cell.length_b   1.000
_cell.length_c   1.000
_cell.angle_alpha   90.00
_cell.angle_beta   90.00
_cell.angle_gamma   90.00
#
_symmetry.space_group_name_H-M   'P 1'
#
loop_
_entity.id
_entity.type
_entity.pdbx_description
1 polymer ?
#
loop_
_entity_poly.entity_id
_entity_poly.type
_entity_poly.pdbx_seq_one_letter_code
_entity_poly.pdbx_strand_id
1 'polypeptide(L)'
;MKKVLKKGVVLVGISAILIGLVGCTNNNTSNQNTDEENEPTVESTGELPVATIKVKDFGTIKAELYPDKAPNTVNNFISLSNSGFYDGLIFHRVIKGFMNQCGDPNGIGTGGPGYSIKGEFSNNGYTNNDLKHTEGVLSMARANDPNSAGSQFFIMAEEASHLDGNYAAFGKVIEGIDVVEAINSVETNSNDKPLKDVVIESIKVDTKGIDYKEPKKIQ
;
A
#
# COMPACT_ATOMS: atom_id res chain seq x y z
N MET A 1 27.80 10.24 -57.76
CA MET A 1 27.81 11.66 -58.16
C MET A 1 27.60 12.47 -56.90
N LYS A 2 28.68 13.06 -56.33
CA LYS A 2 29.02 14.52 -56.44
C LYS A 2 27.81 15.36 -55.93
N LYS A 3 27.89 16.26 -54.98
CA LYS A 3 28.90 17.19 -54.43
C LYS A 3 28.27 17.92 -53.24
N VAL A 4 28.96 18.20 -52.22
CA VAL A 4 29.79 19.35 -51.76
C VAL A 4 28.95 20.35 -50.91
N LEU A 5 29.22 20.43 -49.63
CA LEU A 5 30.06 21.34 -48.85
C LEU A 5 29.71 22.83 -49.00
N LYS A 6 29.32 23.50 -47.91
CA LYS A 6 29.95 24.80 -47.61
C LYS A 6 29.77 25.19 -46.14
N LYS A 7 30.87 25.48 -45.55
CA LYS A 7 31.18 26.11 -44.28
C LYS A 7 30.74 27.58 -44.25
N GLY A 8 30.45 28.09 -43.10
CA GLY A 8 30.37 29.52 -42.83
C GLY A 8 30.64 29.75 -41.34
N VAL A 9 31.84 30.19 -41.06
CA VAL A 9 32.42 30.65 -39.79
C VAL A 9 32.32 32.16 -39.74
N VAL A 10 32.50 32.76 -38.55
CA VAL A 10 32.87 34.15 -38.22
C VAL A 10 31.80 34.87 -37.40
N LEU A 11 32.04 35.56 -36.33
CA LEU A 11 33.08 35.87 -35.33
C LEU A 11 32.48 36.88 -34.34
N VAL A 12 32.78 36.70 -33.09
CA VAL A 12 33.23 37.68 -32.06
C VAL A 12 32.53 39.06 -31.97
N GLY A 13 32.10 39.35 -30.74
CA GLY A 13 31.81 40.70 -30.26
C GLY A 13 31.82 40.75 -28.75
N ILE A 14 32.93 41.17 -28.17
CA ILE A 14 33.18 41.48 -26.76
C ILE A 14 32.81 42.96 -26.52
N SER A 15 32.14 43.26 -25.40
CA SER A 15 32.31 44.49 -24.55
C SER A 15 31.26 44.49 -23.44
N ALA A 16 31.59 44.35 -22.22
CA ALA A 16 32.17 45.22 -21.19
C ALA A 16 31.16 46.21 -20.54
N ILE A 17 30.90 45.91 -19.28
CA ILE A 17 30.81 46.77 -18.08
C ILE A 17 29.86 48.00 -18.13
N LEU A 18 28.92 48.04 -17.15
CA LEU A 18 28.83 49.18 -16.24
C LEU A 18 27.89 48.91 -15.03
N ILE A 19 28.38 49.29 -13.89
CA ILE A 19 27.83 49.28 -12.54
C ILE A 19 26.74 50.33 -12.43
N GLY A 20 25.61 50.03 -11.75
CA GLY A 20 24.64 51.05 -11.37
C GLY A 20 23.83 50.60 -10.17
N LEU A 21 23.97 51.34 -9.10
CA LEU A 21 23.41 51.17 -7.76
C LEU A 21 21.92 51.57 -7.66
N VAL A 22 21.20 50.93 -6.75
CA VAL A 22 20.14 51.42 -5.82
C VAL A 22 18.78 51.79 -6.43
N GLY A 23 17.77 51.08 -5.96
CA GLY A 23 16.39 51.47 -6.01
C GLY A 23 15.48 50.48 -5.32
N CYS A 24 15.20 50.67 -4.02
CA CYS A 24 14.12 50.01 -3.30
C CYS A 24 12.78 50.42 -3.90
N THR A 25 11.97 49.45 -4.35
CA THR A 25 10.52 49.62 -4.41
C THR A 25 9.86 48.32 -4.02
N ASN A 26 9.05 48.38 -2.99
CA ASN A 26 8.08 47.38 -2.59
C ASN A 26 7.14 47.10 -3.75
N ASN A 27 7.02 45.81 -4.14
CA ASN A 27 5.82 45.32 -4.79
C ASN A 27 5.43 44.00 -4.18
N ASN A 28 4.26 44.02 -3.55
CA ASN A 28 3.49 42.83 -3.19
C ASN A 28 3.36 41.88 -4.38
N THR A 29 3.99 40.72 -4.28
CA THR A 29 3.66 39.59 -5.14
C THR A 29 3.04 38.53 -4.27
N SER A 30 1.79 38.29 -4.56
CA SER A 30 0.96 37.22 -3.99
C SER A 30 1.72 35.89 -3.92
N ASN A 31 1.99 35.44 -2.70
CA ASN A 31 2.39 34.07 -2.44
C ASN A 31 1.23 33.15 -2.83
N GLN A 32 1.37 32.43 -3.92
CA GLN A 32 0.67 31.19 -4.10
C GLN A 32 1.34 30.19 -3.16
N ASN A 33 0.68 29.95 -2.03
CA ASN A 33 0.94 28.79 -1.20
C ASN A 33 0.58 27.56 -2.04
N THR A 34 1.58 26.91 -2.63
CA THR A 34 1.47 25.49 -2.93
C THR A 34 1.56 24.80 -1.58
N ASP A 35 0.43 24.33 -1.10
CA ASP A 35 0.36 23.37 0.00
C ASP A 35 1.07 22.08 -0.46
N GLU A 36 2.39 22.02 -0.26
CA GLU A 36 3.09 20.74 -0.18
C GLU A 36 2.57 20.07 1.08
N GLU A 37 1.58 19.21 0.93
CA GLU A 37 1.13 18.29 1.97
C GLU A 37 2.34 17.47 2.42
N ASN A 38 2.88 17.86 3.58
CA ASN A 38 3.92 17.12 4.28
C ASN A 38 3.39 15.72 4.59
N GLU A 39 3.76 14.72 3.78
CA GLU A 39 3.51 13.33 4.11
C GLU A 39 4.20 13.04 5.45
N PRO A 40 3.50 12.39 6.40
CA PRO A 40 4.06 12.14 7.72
C PRO A 40 5.24 11.17 7.60
N THR A 41 6.45 11.68 7.75
CA THR A 41 7.63 10.85 8.00
C THR A 41 7.47 10.21 9.36
N VAL A 42 7.23 8.91 9.40
CA VAL A 42 7.36 8.10 10.61
C VAL A 42 8.86 7.98 10.89
N GLU A 43 9.34 8.57 12.00
CA GLU A 43 10.70 8.28 12.48
C GLU A 43 10.75 6.80 12.86
N SER A 44 11.35 5.98 12.02
CA SER A 44 11.50 4.55 12.21
C SER A 44 12.51 4.29 13.33
N THR A 45 12.08 3.66 14.41
CA THR A 45 12.97 3.13 15.47
C THR A 45 13.79 1.93 14.98
N GLY A 46 13.68 1.55 13.72
CA GLY A 46 14.33 0.39 13.12
C GLY A 46 13.56 -0.92 13.29
N GLU A 47 12.54 -0.98 14.16
CA GLU A 47 11.68 -2.14 14.30
C GLU A 47 10.37 -1.96 13.56
N LEU A 48 9.98 -2.97 12.78
CA LEU A 48 8.73 -2.96 12.02
C LEU A 48 7.55 -3.41 12.91
N PRO A 49 6.34 -2.88 12.71
CA PRO A 49 5.16 -3.37 13.39
C PRO A 49 4.84 -4.79 12.95
N VAL A 50 4.38 -5.61 13.90
CA VAL A 50 4.06 -7.02 13.66
C VAL A 50 2.60 -7.29 13.93
N ALA A 51 1.89 -7.73 12.89
CA ALA A 51 0.53 -8.23 12.99
C ALA A 51 0.52 -9.69 13.44
N THR A 52 -0.32 -9.99 14.43
CA THR A 52 -0.63 -11.36 14.87
C THR A 52 -2.07 -11.67 14.48
N ILE A 53 -2.25 -12.59 13.55
CA ILE A 53 -3.55 -13.03 13.02
C ILE A 53 -3.82 -14.42 13.59
N LYS A 54 -4.82 -14.55 14.46
CA LYS A 54 -5.26 -15.83 15.00
C LYS A 54 -6.42 -16.35 14.18
N VAL A 55 -6.27 -17.55 13.64
CA VAL A 55 -7.28 -18.22 12.82
C VAL A 55 -7.76 -19.47 13.53
N LYS A 56 -9.07 -19.51 13.79
CA LYS A 56 -9.69 -20.62 14.54
C LYS A 56 -9.42 -21.95 13.86
N ASP A 57 -9.01 -22.93 14.65
CA ASP A 57 -8.70 -24.31 14.25
C ASP A 57 -7.50 -24.47 13.27
N PHE A 58 -6.86 -23.34 12.84
CA PHE A 58 -5.72 -23.38 11.95
C PHE A 58 -4.41 -22.97 12.63
N GLY A 59 -4.45 -21.94 13.50
CA GLY A 59 -3.27 -21.47 14.21
C GLY A 59 -3.05 -19.96 14.09
N THR A 60 -1.78 -19.56 14.16
CA THR A 60 -1.41 -18.14 14.20
C THR A 60 -0.45 -17.81 13.05
N ILE A 61 -0.74 -16.70 12.36
CA ILE A 61 0.13 -16.11 11.34
C ILE A 61 0.69 -14.83 11.95
N LYS A 62 2.01 -14.60 11.82
CA LYS A 62 2.63 -13.31 12.12
C LYS A 62 3.19 -12.70 10.85
N ALA A 63 2.95 -11.41 10.67
CA ALA A 63 3.41 -10.65 9.52
C ALA A 63 4.05 -9.32 9.95
N GLU A 64 5.21 -9.02 9.41
CA GLU A 64 5.77 -7.66 9.44
C GLU A 64 4.99 -6.76 8.49
N LEU A 65 4.78 -5.50 8.90
CA LEU A 65 4.15 -4.47 8.08
C LEU A 65 5.20 -3.45 7.64
N TYR A 66 5.03 -2.88 6.45
CA TYR A 66 6.03 -2.00 5.82
C TYR A 66 5.49 -0.57 5.65
N PRO A 67 5.51 0.27 6.71
CA PRO A 67 5.01 1.64 6.67
C PRO A 67 5.81 2.57 5.75
N ASP A 68 7.06 2.23 5.45
CA ASP A 68 7.88 2.94 4.45
C ASP A 68 7.42 2.68 3.01
N LYS A 69 6.74 1.54 2.76
CA LYS A 69 6.25 1.13 1.44
C LYS A 69 4.80 1.55 1.20
N ALA A 70 3.95 1.48 2.21
CA ALA A 70 2.53 1.79 2.11
C ALA A 70 2.01 2.43 3.42
N PRO A 71 2.43 3.67 3.75
CA PRO A 71 2.18 4.28 5.05
C PRO A 71 0.70 4.40 5.41
N ASN A 72 -0.14 4.87 4.49
CA ASN A 72 -1.56 5.03 4.78
C ASN A 72 -2.29 3.69 4.86
N THR A 73 -1.89 2.72 4.06
CA THR A 73 -2.41 1.35 4.11
C THR A 73 -2.07 0.68 5.44
N VAL A 74 -0.82 0.82 5.91
CA VAL A 74 -0.39 0.29 7.21
C VAL A 74 -1.14 0.98 8.35
N ASN A 75 -1.26 2.30 8.34
CA ASN A 75 -2.06 3.03 9.33
C ASN A 75 -3.51 2.52 9.38
N ASN A 76 -4.14 2.33 8.23
CA ASN A 76 -5.49 1.81 8.12
C ASN A 76 -5.62 0.39 8.69
N PHE A 77 -4.70 -0.49 8.32
CA PHE A 77 -4.70 -1.87 8.81
C PHE A 77 -4.49 -1.93 10.32
N ILE A 78 -3.57 -1.13 10.89
CA ILE A 78 -3.31 -1.05 12.33
C ILE A 78 -4.56 -0.54 13.07
N SER A 79 -5.17 0.56 12.61
CA SER A 79 -6.36 1.15 13.23
C SER A 79 -7.52 0.14 13.27
N LEU A 80 -7.81 -0.52 12.14
CA LEU A 80 -8.85 -1.56 12.06
C LEU A 80 -8.53 -2.78 12.92
N SER A 81 -7.29 -3.26 12.90
CA SER A 81 -6.87 -4.45 13.68
C SER A 81 -6.98 -4.20 15.19
N ASN A 82 -6.45 -3.08 15.66
CA ASN A 82 -6.41 -2.79 17.08
C ASN A 82 -7.77 -2.38 17.66
N SER A 83 -8.69 -1.87 16.80
CA SER A 83 -10.10 -1.66 17.19
C SER A 83 -10.93 -2.95 17.27
N GLY A 84 -10.40 -4.09 16.79
CA GLY A 84 -11.12 -5.36 16.76
C GLY A 84 -12.06 -5.52 15.56
N PHE A 85 -11.91 -4.67 14.52
CA PHE A 85 -12.77 -4.72 13.34
C PHE A 85 -12.77 -6.09 12.65
N TYR A 86 -11.64 -6.80 12.65
CA TYR A 86 -11.48 -8.08 11.99
C TYR A 86 -11.91 -9.28 12.83
N ASP A 87 -12.21 -9.09 14.11
CA ASP A 87 -12.52 -10.18 15.03
C ASP A 87 -13.86 -10.83 14.61
N GLY A 88 -13.87 -12.14 14.40
CA GLY A 88 -15.02 -12.91 13.93
C GLY A 88 -15.27 -12.89 12.42
N LEU A 89 -14.51 -12.12 11.64
CA LEU A 89 -14.62 -12.14 10.18
C LEU A 89 -14.06 -13.44 9.60
N ILE A 90 -14.41 -13.73 8.35
CA ILE A 90 -14.02 -14.96 7.68
C ILE A 90 -13.09 -14.69 6.47
N PHE A 91 -12.33 -15.70 6.10
CA PHE A 91 -11.75 -15.79 4.77
C PHE A 91 -12.87 -16.16 3.80
N HIS A 92 -13.48 -15.16 3.19
CA HIS A 92 -14.67 -15.32 2.35
C HIS A 92 -14.35 -15.76 0.91
N ARG A 93 -13.07 -15.66 0.51
CA ARG A 93 -12.59 -16.11 -0.82
C ARG A 93 -11.19 -16.70 -0.70
N VAL A 94 -11.06 -17.95 -1.13
CA VAL A 94 -9.80 -18.70 -1.13
C VAL A 94 -9.61 -19.31 -2.51
N ILE A 95 -8.54 -18.92 -3.20
CA ILE A 95 -8.17 -19.49 -4.48
C ILE A 95 -6.90 -20.30 -4.30
N LYS A 96 -7.01 -21.61 -4.49
CA LYS A 96 -5.89 -22.54 -4.36
C LYS A 96 -4.77 -22.19 -5.33
N GLY A 97 -3.53 -22.13 -4.81
CA GLY A 97 -2.36 -21.75 -5.61
C GLY A 97 -2.32 -20.27 -5.97
N PHE A 98 -3.06 -19.42 -5.21
CA PHE A 98 -3.06 -17.97 -5.45
C PHE A 98 -3.09 -17.18 -4.14
N MET A 99 -4.26 -17.03 -3.48
CA MET A 99 -4.39 -16.18 -2.30
C MET A 99 -5.58 -16.54 -1.40
N ASN A 100 -5.54 -16.07 -0.16
CA ASN A 100 -6.61 -16.15 0.84
C ASN A 100 -7.10 -14.72 1.16
N GLN A 101 -8.34 -14.38 0.80
CA GLN A 101 -8.92 -13.03 0.97
C GLN A 101 -9.90 -12.99 2.14
N CYS A 102 -9.80 -11.93 2.95
CA CYS A 102 -10.63 -11.69 4.13
C CYS A 102 -10.90 -10.19 4.35
N GLY A 103 -11.43 -9.82 5.52
CA GLY A 103 -11.62 -8.42 5.92
C GLY A 103 -12.93 -7.78 5.44
N ASP A 104 -13.85 -8.59 4.93
CA ASP A 104 -15.21 -8.15 4.59
C ASP A 104 -16.17 -8.41 5.75
N PRO A 105 -16.77 -7.37 6.39
CA PRO A 105 -17.74 -7.58 7.48
C PRO A 105 -19.03 -8.29 7.02
N ASN A 106 -19.34 -8.28 5.72
CA ASN A 106 -20.51 -8.98 5.17
C ASN A 106 -20.16 -10.43 4.75
N GLY A 107 -18.88 -10.79 4.59
CA GLY A 107 -18.43 -12.12 4.18
C GLY A 107 -18.84 -12.54 2.77
N ILE A 108 -19.09 -11.59 1.86
CA ILE A 108 -19.55 -11.80 0.46
C ILE A 108 -18.71 -11.03 -0.58
N GLY A 109 -17.65 -10.35 -0.16
CA GLY A 109 -16.72 -9.61 -1.03
C GLY A 109 -17.10 -8.16 -1.31
N THR A 110 -18.18 -7.63 -0.73
CA THR A 110 -18.71 -6.28 -1.03
C THR A 110 -18.69 -5.31 0.15
N GLY A 111 -18.38 -5.79 1.36
CA GLY A 111 -18.34 -4.97 2.57
C GLY A 111 -17.01 -4.28 2.78
N GLY A 112 -17.03 -3.31 3.71
CA GLY A 112 -15.85 -2.53 4.08
C GLY A 112 -16.10 -1.73 5.35
N PRO A 113 -15.17 -0.85 5.75
CA PRO A 113 -15.23 -0.09 7.00
C PRO A 113 -16.10 1.17 6.90
N GLY A 114 -16.79 1.39 5.79
CA GLY A 114 -17.61 2.58 5.55
C GLY A 114 -16.83 3.75 4.92
N TYR A 115 -15.60 3.52 4.50
CA TYR A 115 -14.74 4.47 3.80
C TYR A 115 -13.74 3.73 2.91
N SER A 116 -13.05 4.46 2.05
CA SER A 116 -11.94 3.98 1.23
C SER A 116 -10.64 4.70 1.58
N ILE A 117 -9.53 4.17 1.10
CA ILE A 117 -8.20 4.80 1.16
C ILE A 117 -7.57 4.87 -0.22
N LYS A 118 -6.66 5.83 -0.42
CA LYS A 118 -5.88 5.94 -1.66
C LYS A 118 -5.01 4.69 -1.83
N GLY A 119 -5.00 4.15 -3.04
CA GLY A 119 -4.16 3.00 -3.37
C GLY A 119 -2.68 3.39 -3.50
N GLU A 120 -1.83 2.79 -2.68
CA GLU A 120 -0.38 3.04 -2.63
C GLU A 120 0.37 2.02 -3.48
N PHE A 121 0.31 2.18 -4.81
CA PHE A 121 0.98 1.34 -5.80
C PHE A 121 1.32 2.12 -7.07
N SER A 122 2.31 1.65 -7.83
CA SER A 122 2.95 2.44 -8.89
C SER A 122 2.00 2.86 -10.02
N ASN A 123 1.06 2.00 -10.44
CA ASN A 123 0.08 2.33 -11.49
C ASN A 123 -1.01 3.33 -11.01
N ASN A 124 -1.02 3.68 -9.72
CA ASN A 124 -1.82 4.77 -9.14
C ASN A 124 -0.97 6.00 -8.78
N GLY A 125 0.25 6.09 -9.31
CA GLY A 125 1.15 7.22 -9.11
C GLY A 125 1.96 7.19 -7.80
N TYR A 126 1.90 6.10 -7.03
CA TYR A 126 2.70 5.92 -5.82
C TYR A 126 3.88 5.00 -6.07
N THR A 127 5.07 5.57 -6.27
CA THR A 127 6.26 4.83 -6.76
C THR A 127 7.13 4.21 -5.66
N ASN A 128 6.89 4.57 -4.38
CA ASN A 128 7.70 4.04 -3.27
C ASN A 128 7.37 2.59 -2.92
N ASN A 129 6.21 2.09 -3.37
CA ASN A 129 5.83 0.69 -3.16
C ASN A 129 6.33 -0.18 -4.31
N ASP A 130 7.45 -0.83 -4.08
CA ASP A 130 8.12 -1.76 -5.00
C ASP A 130 7.96 -3.23 -4.58
N LEU A 131 7.13 -3.51 -3.58
CA LEU A 131 6.89 -4.85 -3.07
C LEU A 131 6.34 -5.77 -4.15
N LYS A 132 6.84 -7.00 -4.16
CA LYS A 132 6.43 -8.06 -5.09
C LYS A 132 5.44 -8.99 -4.41
N HIS A 133 4.41 -9.40 -5.14
CA HIS A 133 3.39 -10.33 -4.66
C HIS A 133 3.94 -11.76 -4.69
N THR A 134 4.89 -12.04 -3.82
CA THR A 134 5.41 -13.39 -3.56
C THR A 134 4.63 -14.06 -2.44
N GLU A 135 4.81 -15.36 -2.24
CA GLU A 135 4.20 -16.11 -1.13
C GLU A 135 4.34 -15.37 0.21
N GLY A 136 3.27 -15.35 1.01
CA GLY A 136 3.20 -14.71 2.31
C GLY A 136 3.02 -13.19 2.30
N VAL A 137 2.99 -12.52 1.14
CA VAL A 137 2.76 -11.08 1.06
C VAL A 137 1.30 -10.74 1.39
N LEU A 138 1.09 -9.72 2.23
CA LEU A 138 -0.20 -9.10 2.51
C LEU A 138 -0.42 -7.94 1.56
N SER A 139 -1.59 -7.88 0.92
CA SER A 139 -1.94 -6.81 -0.02
C SER A 139 -3.42 -6.45 0.07
N MET A 140 -3.76 -5.17 -0.17
CA MET A 140 -5.15 -4.71 -0.11
C MET A 140 -5.94 -5.17 -1.32
N ALA A 141 -7.12 -5.73 -1.05
CA ALA A 141 -8.14 -5.93 -2.08
C ALA A 141 -8.83 -4.61 -2.40
N ARG A 142 -9.32 -4.47 -3.63
CA ARG A 142 -10.03 -3.29 -4.13
C ARG A 142 -10.99 -3.62 -5.27
N ALA A 143 -11.92 -2.73 -5.55
CA ALA A 143 -12.73 -2.75 -6.77
C ALA A 143 -11.92 -2.22 -7.99
N ASN A 144 -12.58 -1.88 -9.08
CA ASN A 144 -11.92 -1.34 -10.28
C ASN A 144 -11.26 0.02 -10.05
N ASP A 145 -11.87 0.86 -9.21
CA ASP A 145 -11.25 2.13 -8.80
C ASP A 145 -9.98 1.86 -8.01
N PRO A 146 -8.83 2.43 -8.38
CA PRO A 146 -7.58 2.28 -7.66
C PRO A 146 -7.63 2.79 -6.22
N ASN A 147 -8.56 3.67 -5.89
CA ASN A 147 -8.73 4.29 -4.57
C ASN A 147 -9.92 3.71 -3.78
N SER A 148 -10.34 2.48 -4.07
CA SER A 148 -11.48 1.80 -3.43
C SER A 148 -11.11 0.78 -2.37
N ALA A 149 -9.85 0.66 -1.99
CA ALA A 149 -9.44 -0.21 -0.89
C ALA A 149 -10.04 0.29 0.44
N GLY A 150 -10.49 -0.62 1.28
CA GLY A 150 -11.07 -0.32 2.60
C GLY A 150 -10.49 -1.21 3.69
N SER A 151 -11.19 -2.28 4.04
CA SER A 151 -10.74 -3.26 5.05
C SER A 151 -10.33 -4.60 4.46
N GLN A 152 -10.75 -4.93 3.23
CA GLN A 152 -10.44 -6.24 2.66
C GLN A 152 -8.98 -6.33 2.25
N PHE A 153 -8.35 -7.43 2.61
CA PHE A 153 -6.97 -7.76 2.22
C PHE A 153 -6.84 -9.25 1.88
N PHE A 154 -5.74 -9.60 1.25
CA PHE A 154 -5.40 -10.99 0.96
C PHE A 154 -3.97 -11.31 1.34
N ILE A 155 -3.73 -12.58 1.64
CA ILE A 155 -2.41 -13.15 1.90
C ILE A 155 -2.09 -14.07 0.73
N MET A 156 -0.95 -13.81 0.08
CA MET A 156 -0.49 -14.62 -1.05
C MET A 156 -0.11 -16.03 -0.59
N ALA A 157 -0.61 -17.04 -1.27
CA ALA A 157 -0.20 -18.43 -1.10
C ALA A 157 0.88 -18.84 -2.12
N GLU A 158 0.92 -18.19 -3.28
CA GLU A 158 1.94 -18.36 -4.31
C GLU A 158 2.29 -17.00 -4.94
N GLU A 159 3.36 -16.96 -5.72
CA GLU A 159 3.77 -15.76 -6.46
C GLU A 159 2.78 -15.38 -7.56
N ALA A 160 2.45 -14.08 -7.67
CA ALA A 160 1.56 -13.54 -8.68
C ALA A 160 2.05 -12.18 -9.20
N SER A 161 3.07 -12.18 -10.02
CA SER A 161 3.73 -10.98 -10.54
C SER A 161 2.82 -10.02 -11.33
N HIS A 162 1.66 -10.50 -11.84
CA HIS A 162 0.67 -9.67 -12.51
C HIS A 162 -0.05 -8.68 -11.57
N LEU A 163 0.05 -8.86 -10.25
CA LEU A 163 -0.48 -7.94 -9.24
C LEU A 163 0.51 -6.80 -8.93
N ASP A 164 1.79 -6.96 -9.27
CA ASP A 164 2.82 -5.97 -8.98
C ASP A 164 2.49 -4.61 -9.61
N GLY A 165 2.60 -3.57 -8.81
CA GLY A 165 2.25 -2.22 -9.24
C GLY A 165 0.76 -1.94 -9.46
N ASN A 166 -0.14 -2.91 -9.21
CA ASN A 166 -1.58 -2.78 -9.37
C ASN A 166 -2.34 -2.87 -8.04
N TYR A 167 -1.71 -3.38 -7.00
CA TYR A 167 -2.27 -3.53 -5.67
C TYR A 167 -1.27 -3.05 -4.61
N ALA A 168 -1.79 -2.54 -3.50
CA ALA A 168 -0.99 -2.04 -2.39
C ALA A 168 -0.57 -3.21 -1.48
N ALA A 169 0.57 -3.83 -1.79
CA ALA A 169 1.25 -4.73 -0.87
C ALA A 169 1.78 -3.93 0.32
N PHE A 170 1.63 -4.45 1.55
CA PHE A 170 1.93 -3.66 2.76
C PHE A 170 2.57 -4.45 3.90
N GLY A 171 2.80 -5.75 3.72
CA GLY A 171 3.42 -6.60 4.73
C GLY A 171 3.78 -7.98 4.19
N LYS A 172 4.46 -8.77 5.03
CA LYS A 172 4.86 -10.14 4.70
C LYS A 172 4.83 -11.04 5.93
N VAL A 173 4.33 -12.25 5.75
CA VAL A 173 4.36 -13.32 6.76
C VAL A 173 5.81 -13.68 7.11
N ILE A 174 6.10 -13.69 8.40
CA ILE A 174 7.39 -14.08 8.99
C ILE A 174 7.29 -15.37 9.81
N GLU A 175 6.08 -15.72 10.29
CA GLU A 175 5.78 -16.98 10.97
C GLU A 175 4.39 -17.46 10.57
N GLY A 176 4.17 -18.78 10.46
CA GLY A 176 2.88 -19.37 10.17
C GLY A 176 2.54 -19.43 8.67
N ILE A 177 3.52 -19.58 7.81
CA ILE A 177 3.28 -19.81 6.37
C ILE A 177 2.53 -21.12 6.13
N ASP A 178 2.80 -22.13 6.93
CA ASP A 178 2.07 -23.40 6.95
C ASP A 178 0.57 -23.23 7.26
N VAL A 179 0.21 -22.25 8.11
CA VAL A 179 -1.20 -21.86 8.35
C VAL A 179 -1.81 -21.22 7.11
N VAL A 180 -1.05 -20.36 6.39
CA VAL A 180 -1.51 -19.77 5.11
C VAL A 180 -1.78 -20.86 4.08
N GLU A 181 -0.88 -21.83 3.95
CA GLU A 181 -1.01 -22.99 3.04
C GLU A 181 -2.20 -23.90 3.43
N ALA A 182 -2.38 -24.15 4.74
CA ALA A 182 -3.50 -24.94 5.25
C ALA A 182 -4.85 -24.26 4.90
N ILE A 183 -4.96 -22.95 5.07
CA ILE A 183 -6.15 -22.19 4.65
C ILE A 183 -6.31 -22.26 3.13
N ASN A 184 -5.24 -22.14 2.34
CA ASN A 184 -5.30 -22.20 0.89
C ASN A 184 -5.66 -23.58 0.34
N SER A 185 -5.61 -24.60 1.19
CA SER A 185 -5.92 -25.99 0.85
C SER A 185 -7.35 -26.43 1.21
N VAL A 186 -8.18 -25.54 1.79
CA VAL A 186 -9.57 -25.88 2.14
C VAL A 186 -10.43 -26.09 0.90
N GLU A 187 -11.47 -26.90 1.03
CA GLU A 187 -12.47 -27.07 -0.04
C GLU A 187 -13.31 -25.81 -0.19
N THR A 188 -13.52 -25.37 -1.43
CA THR A 188 -14.31 -24.19 -1.78
C THR A 188 -15.46 -24.54 -2.72
N ASN A 189 -16.47 -23.68 -2.78
CA ASN A 189 -17.53 -23.76 -3.76
C ASN A 189 -17.10 -23.11 -5.11
N SER A 190 -18.01 -23.08 -6.08
CA SER A 190 -17.78 -22.48 -7.42
C SER A 190 -17.49 -20.97 -7.41
N ASN A 191 -17.68 -20.29 -6.29
CA ASN A 191 -17.40 -18.86 -6.08
C ASN A 191 -16.16 -18.65 -5.20
N ASP A 192 -15.28 -19.64 -5.09
CA ASP A 192 -14.06 -19.62 -4.28
C ASP A 192 -14.30 -19.44 -2.77
N LYS A 193 -15.56 -19.56 -2.29
CA LYS A 193 -15.85 -19.45 -0.86
C LYS A 193 -15.62 -20.81 -0.17
N PRO A 194 -14.85 -20.86 0.95
CA PRO A 194 -14.69 -22.09 1.74
C PRO A 194 -16.03 -22.72 2.11
N LEU A 195 -16.14 -24.05 2.00
CA LEU A 195 -17.34 -24.81 2.37
C LEU A 195 -17.62 -24.77 3.88
N LYS A 196 -16.57 -24.60 4.69
CA LYS A 196 -16.64 -24.33 6.12
C LYS A 196 -15.98 -22.99 6.37
N ASP A 197 -16.62 -22.14 7.19
CA ASP A 197 -16.08 -20.83 7.47
C ASP A 197 -14.70 -20.93 8.17
N VAL A 198 -13.71 -20.28 7.59
CA VAL A 198 -12.38 -20.09 8.16
C VAL A 198 -12.39 -18.75 8.89
N VAL A 199 -12.48 -18.79 10.21
CA VAL A 199 -12.78 -17.63 11.06
C VAL A 199 -11.49 -17.01 11.62
N ILE A 200 -11.38 -15.70 11.50
CA ILE A 200 -10.37 -14.88 12.18
C ILE A 200 -10.83 -14.69 13.62
N GLU A 201 -10.13 -15.26 14.60
CA GLU A 201 -10.44 -15.01 16.02
C GLU A 201 -10.06 -13.59 16.43
N SER A 202 -8.92 -13.12 15.97
CA SER A 202 -8.47 -11.74 16.20
C SER A 202 -7.31 -11.37 15.29
N ILE A 203 -7.18 -10.05 15.03
CA ILE A 203 -5.95 -9.47 14.49
C ILE A 203 -5.52 -8.37 15.46
N LYS A 204 -4.27 -8.44 15.93
CA LYS A 204 -3.66 -7.40 16.76
C LYS A 204 -2.28 -7.05 16.21
N VAL A 205 -1.95 -5.75 16.23
CA VAL A 205 -0.67 -5.26 15.76
C VAL A 205 0.13 -4.71 16.94
N ASP A 206 1.30 -5.30 17.17
CA ASP A 206 2.33 -4.75 18.04
C ASP A 206 3.08 -3.66 17.25
N THR A 207 2.88 -2.42 17.62
CA THR A 207 3.46 -1.24 16.96
C THR A 207 4.87 -0.91 17.42
N LYS A 208 5.47 -1.73 18.29
CA LYS A 208 6.80 -1.51 18.86
C LYS A 208 6.96 -0.16 19.57
N GLY A 209 5.87 0.32 20.17
CA GLY A 209 5.84 1.61 20.87
C GLY A 209 5.74 2.83 19.96
N ILE A 210 5.60 2.64 18.65
CA ILE A 210 5.39 3.73 17.68
C ILE A 210 3.90 4.10 17.67
N ASP A 211 3.61 5.38 17.71
CA ASP A 211 2.25 5.93 17.59
C ASP A 211 1.90 6.13 16.11
N TYR A 212 1.12 5.20 15.54
CA TYR A 212 0.65 5.27 14.16
C TYR A 212 -0.57 6.17 14.06
N LYS A 213 -0.57 7.05 13.06
CA LYS A 213 -1.66 8.00 12.84
C LYS A 213 -2.92 7.31 12.31
N GLU A 214 -4.08 7.95 12.53
CA GLU A 214 -5.31 7.56 11.83
C GLU A 214 -5.11 7.64 10.32
N PRO A 215 -5.69 6.69 9.53
CA PRO A 215 -5.55 6.71 8.09
C PRO A 215 -6.23 7.93 7.46
N LYS A 216 -5.68 8.43 6.37
CA LYS A 216 -6.36 9.40 5.49
C LYS A 216 -7.45 8.65 4.73
N LYS A 217 -8.71 8.98 5.02
CA LYS A 217 -9.92 8.34 4.48
C LYS A 217 -10.44 9.11 3.28
N ILE A 218 -10.99 8.38 2.31
CA ILE A 218 -11.74 8.91 1.17
C ILE A 218 -13.19 8.45 1.35
N GLN A 219 -14.12 9.35 1.11
CA GLN A 219 -15.57 9.05 1.15
C GLN A 219 -16.07 8.57 -0.21
#